data_3f9425d1e4b835c978a9404dfc6d7035
#
_entry.id   3f9425d1e4b835c978a9404dfc6d7035
#
_cell.length_a   1.000
_cell.length_b   1.000
_cell.length_c   1.000
_cell.angle_alpha   90.00
_cell.angle_beta   90.00
_cell.angle_gamma   90.00
#
_symmetry.space_group_name_H-M   'P 1'
#
loop_
_entity.id
_entity.type
_entity.pdbx_description
1 polymer ?
#
loop_
_entity_poly.entity_id
_entity_poly.type
_entity_poly.pdbx_seq_one_letter_code
_entity_poly.pdbx_strand_id
1 'polypeptide(L)'
;MPAPRVATPFAAAGLASLVIAGAAQAAGSGYRVLDQISGPDGGWDYVRIDPVNNRVLVAHGGSVLAIDLATKALTPGLAPGPMLHDPLPVNGGAEIMVTNGGSAAAVFIDARTGVEVARVKTGLGPDAAAFDPHSGLVLVMDHVGGEVTLIDPKAHKAVGAIMIGGDLEAAAVDGAGRAFVNVENKNEIAVLDIARRKVVARYPLPGCDGPTGLAYDADGRQLIAACDGSTLVLAAATGRIVATLPTGKGADGVAFDAKTRTAFVPAGREGTLSVVAVGKGKASIVDTVPTQTGARTIAFDARSGRLYLPAAEYGPRPAGGGRPPMIPGSFKILVVGK
;
A
#
# COMPACT_ATOMS: atom_id res chain seq x y z
N MET A 1 57.51 -59.38 51.35
CA MET A 1 56.72 -58.14 51.20
C MET A 1 56.43 -57.99 49.72
N PRO A 2 55.23 -58.11 49.24
CA PRO A 2 54.88 -57.91 47.82
C PRO A 2 54.54 -56.45 47.56
N ALA A 3 54.96 -55.98 46.37
CA ALA A 3 54.79 -54.62 45.85
C ALA A 3 53.33 -54.35 45.34
N PRO A 4 52.82 -53.13 45.36
CA PRO A 4 51.47 -52.82 44.94
C PRO A 4 51.33 -52.70 43.42
N ARG A 5 50.25 -53.25 42.93
CA ARG A 5 49.82 -53.11 41.51
C ARG A 5 49.20 -51.76 41.26
N VAL A 6 49.75 -51.04 40.27
CA VAL A 6 49.17 -49.79 39.75
C VAL A 6 48.07 -50.17 38.77
N ALA A 7 46.83 -49.68 38.99
CA ALA A 7 45.74 -49.77 38.05
C ALA A 7 45.67 -48.52 37.17
N THR A 8 45.72 -48.71 35.85
CA THR A 8 45.49 -47.65 34.83
C THR A 8 43.99 -47.45 34.56
N PRO A 9 43.46 -46.20 34.53
CA PRO A 9 42.07 -45.97 34.13
C PRO A 9 41.94 -45.96 32.60
N PHE A 10 40.96 -46.69 32.09
CA PHE A 10 40.48 -46.61 30.72
C PHE A 10 39.67 -45.32 30.54
N ALA A 11 40.09 -44.44 29.65
CA ALA A 11 39.32 -43.30 29.21
C ALA A 11 38.34 -43.74 28.10
N ALA A 12 37.05 -43.64 28.38
CA ALA A 12 36.01 -43.83 27.40
C ALA A 12 35.83 -42.53 26.62
N ALA A 13 36.19 -42.54 25.32
CA ALA A 13 35.91 -41.42 24.41
C ALA A 13 34.45 -41.51 23.92
N GLY A 14 33.60 -40.63 24.45
CA GLY A 14 32.24 -40.47 23.96
C GLY A 14 32.24 -39.68 22.64
N LEU A 15 31.80 -40.30 21.55
CA LEU A 15 31.50 -39.61 20.29
C LEU A 15 30.19 -38.82 20.47
N ALA A 16 30.29 -37.50 20.58
CA ALA A 16 29.13 -36.62 20.48
C ALA A 16 28.76 -36.43 19.00
N SER A 17 27.68 -37.06 18.57
CA SER A 17 27.09 -36.83 17.24
C SER A 17 26.46 -35.45 17.19
N LEU A 18 27.03 -34.52 16.43
CA LEU A 18 26.50 -33.21 16.17
C LEU A 18 25.34 -33.36 15.16
N VAL A 19 24.10 -33.31 15.62
CA VAL A 19 22.91 -33.25 14.75
C VAL A 19 22.83 -31.80 14.23
N ILE A 20 23.31 -31.58 13.02
CA ILE A 20 23.08 -30.33 12.30
C ILE A 20 21.62 -30.35 11.85
N ALA A 21 20.74 -29.71 12.61
CA ALA A 21 19.39 -29.41 12.16
C ALA A 21 19.51 -28.43 10.98
N GLY A 22 19.45 -28.94 9.77
CA GLY A 22 19.32 -28.14 8.57
C GLY A 22 18.01 -27.37 8.67
N ALA A 23 18.09 -26.03 8.85
CA ALA A 23 16.94 -25.17 8.66
C ALA A 23 16.46 -25.36 7.22
N ALA A 24 15.32 -26.02 7.03
CA ALA A 24 14.65 -26.08 5.74
C ALA A 24 14.36 -24.62 5.34
N GLN A 25 15.09 -24.12 4.37
CA GLN A 25 14.81 -22.84 3.75
C GLN A 25 13.43 -22.99 3.12
N ALA A 26 12.44 -22.27 3.66
CA ALA A 26 11.11 -22.22 3.07
C ALA A 26 11.30 -21.80 1.60
N ALA A 27 10.77 -22.60 0.67
CA ALA A 27 10.80 -22.26 -0.74
C ALA A 27 10.13 -20.88 -0.86
N GLY A 28 10.87 -19.89 -1.39
CA GLY A 28 10.39 -18.52 -1.51
C GLY A 28 9.07 -18.49 -2.32
N SER A 29 8.29 -17.44 -2.17
CA SER A 29 6.99 -17.26 -2.84
C SER A 29 7.07 -17.29 -4.38
N GLY A 30 8.29 -17.20 -4.92
CA GLY A 30 8.59 -17.08 -6.35
C GLY A 30 8.46 -15.65 -6.89
N TYR A 31 8.03 -14.70 -6.06
CA TYR A 31 8.02 -13.28 -6.46
C TYR A 31 9.43 -12.72 -6.56
N ARG A 32 9.67 -11.91 -7.59
CA ARG A 32 10.92 -11.18 -7.82
C ARG A 32 10.68 -9.98 -8.72
N VAL A 33 11.63 -9.07 -8.78
CA VAL A 33 11.62 -8.01 -9.80
C VAL A 33 11.86 -8.67 -11.16
N LEU A 34 10.87 -8.56 -12.04
CA LEU A 34 10.88 -9.13 -13.39
C LEU A 34 11.39 -8.13 -14.42
N ASP A 35 11.11 -6.83 -14.17
CA ASP A 35 11.31 -5.78 -15.14
C ASP A 35 11.35 -4.40 -14.47
N GLN A 36 11.83 -3.40 -15.20
CA GLN A 36 11.86 -2.00 -14.80
C GLN A 36 11.46 -1.12 -15.97
N ILE A 37 10.54 -0.20 -15.75
CA ILE A 37 10.08 0.75 -16.77
C ILE A 37 10.59 2.13 -16.35
N SER A 38 11.60 2.67 -17.06
CA SER A 38 12.14 4.00 -16.79
C SER A 38 11.11 5.08 -17.13
N GLY A 39 11.04 6.12 -16.33
CA GLY A 39 10.16 7.27 -16.53
C GLY A 39 10.88 8.59 -16.28
N PRO A 40 10.20 9.72 -16.48
CA PRO A 40 10.75 11.04 -16.15
C PRO A 40 10.97 11.17 -14.65
N ASP A 41 11.95 11.94 -14.23
CA ASP A 41 12.17 12.23 -12.82
C ASP A 41 11.02 13.04 -12.21
N GLY A 42 10.73 12.78 -10.94
CA GLY A 42 9.72 13.48 -10.16
C GLY A 42 9.33 12.70 -8.91
N GLY A 43 8.82 13.40 -7.91
CA GLY A 43 8.19 12.75 -6.76
C GLY A 43 6.93 11.99 -7.18
N TRP A 44 6.57 10.98 -6.46
CA TRP A 44 5.34 10.21 -6.72
C TRP A 44 4.57 9.94 -5.45
N ASP A 45 3.30 9.56 -5.65
CA ASP A 45 2.40 9.15 -4.60
C ASP A 45 1.63 7.89 -5.01
N TYR A 46 0.30 7.85 -4.89
CA TYR A 46 -0.47 6.65 -5.21
C TYR A 46 -0.27 6.17 -6.64
N VAL A 47 -0.30 4.86 -6.76
CA VAL A 47 -0.27 4.14 -8.03
C VAL A 47 -1.53 3.29 -8.14
N ARG A 48 -2.18 3.31 -9.30
CA ARG A 48 -3.44 2.61 -9.57
C ARG A 48 -3.36 1.79 -10.85
N ILE A 49 -4.09 0.69 -10.89
CA ILE A 49 -4.39 0.00 -12.15
C ILE A 49 -5.66 0.59 -12.73
N ASP A 50 -5.61 0.95 -14.00
CA ASP A 50 -6.79 1.23 -14.82
C ASP A 50 -7.05 0.00 -15.71
N PRO A 51 -7.90 -0.93 -15.27
CA PRO A 51 -8.06 -2.21 -15.95
C PRO A 51 -8.82 -2.07 -17.26
N VAL A 52 -9.64 -1.03 -17.41
CA VAL A 52 -10.43 -0.80 -18.64
C VAL A 52 -9.53 -0.31 -19.75
N ASN A 53 -8.66 0.64 -19.47
CA ASN A 53 -7.72 1.20 -20.44
C ASN A 53 -6.35 0.49 -20.43
N ASN A 54 -6.21 -0.63 -19.71
CA ASN A 54 -5.02 -1.48 -19.68
C ASN A 54 -3.73 -0.73 -19.34
N ARG A 55 -3.73 0.04 -18.26
CA ARG A 55 -2.58 0.88 -17.88
C ARG A 55 -2.38 1.00 -16.38
N VAL A 56 -1.19 1.39 -15.98
CA VAL A 56 -0.86 1.90 -14.66
C VAL A 56 -0.98 3.42 -14.67
N LEU A 57 -1.55 4.00 -13.63
CA LEU A 57 -1.60 5.43 -13.37
C LEU A 57 -0.76 5.73 -12.13
N VAL A 58 0.06 6.76 -12.18
CA VAL A 58 0.88 7.22 -11.05
C VAL A 58 0.69 8.72 -10.89
N ALA A 59 0.35 9.18 -9.69
CA ALA A 59 0.49 10.59 -9.36
C ALA A 59 1.98 10.91 -9.33
N HIS A 60 2.46 11.78 -10.22
CA HIS A 60 3.88 11.94 -10.48
C HIS A 60 4.23 13.37 -10.86
N GLY A 61 5.12 14.02 -10.10
CA GLY A 61 5.74 15.28 -10.46
C GLY A 61 4.78 16.45 -10.72
N GLY A 62 3.58 16.47 -10.12
CA GLY A 62 2.55 17.47 -10.40
C GLY A 62 1.71 17.14 -11.65
N SER A 63 1.67 15.88 -12.03
CA SER A 63 0.83 15.36 -13.10
C SER A 63 0.41 13.91 -12.82
N VAL A 64 -0.39 13.33 -13.72
CA VAL A 64 -0.61 11.89 -13.78
C VAL A 64 0.26 11.30 -14.90
N LEU A 65 1.12 10.35 -14.55
CA LEU A 65 1.86 9.52 -15.50
C LEU A 65 1.02 8.26 -15.79
N ALA A 66 0.73 8.00 -17.06
CA ALA A 66 0.09 6.75 -17.48
C ALA A 66 1.09 5.85 -18.22
N ILE A 67 1.02 4.54 -17.97
CA ILE A 67 1.91 3.53 -18.56
C ILE A 67 1.04 2.43 -19.14
N ASP A 68 1.06 2.25 -20.44
CA ASP A 68 0.36 1.15 -21.12
C ASP A 68 0.97 -0.20 -20.73
N LEU A 69 0.16 -1.12 -20.28
CA LEU A 69 0.61 -2.42 -19.74
C LEU A 69 1.06 -3.41 -20.84
N ALA A 70 0.62 -3.22 -22.08
CA ALA A 70 1.00 -4.09 -23.19
C ALA A 70 2.30 -3.64 -23.86
N THR A 71 2.42 -2.32 -24.09
CA THR A 71 3.54 -1.73 -24.86
C THR A 71 4.62 -1.10 -24.00
N LYS A 72 4.33 -0.84 -22.71
CA LYS A 72 5.14 -0.04 -21.78
C LYS A 72 5.32 1.41 -22.21
N ALA A 73 4.52 1.88 -23.15
CA ALA A 73 4.54 3.28 -23.58
C ALA A 73 4.09 4.19 -22.43
N LEU A 74 4.81 5.29 -22.25
CA LEU A 74 4.51 6.29 -21.23
C LEU A 74 3.77 7.47 -21.85
N THR A 75 2.75 7.95 -21.14
CA THR A 75 2.10 9.23 -21.37
C THR A 75 2.35 10.10 -20.13
N PRO A 76 3.42 10.89 -20.12
CA PRO A 76 3.66 11.83 -19.02
C PRO A 76 2.71 13.03 -19.13
N GLY A 77 2.31 13.58 -17.98
CA GLY A 77 1.49 14.79 -17.97
C GLY A 77 0.06 14.60 -18.46
N LEU A 78 -0.52 13.41 -18.32
CA LEU A 78 -1.92 13.15 -18.70
C LEU A 78 -2.91 14.13 -18.04
N ALA A 79 -2.65 14.53 -16.80
CA ALA A 79 -3.42 15.55 -16.10
C ALA A 79 -2.49 16.38 -15.22
N PRO A 80 -2.23 17.65 -15.55
CA PRO A 80 -1.41 18.52 -14.71
C PRO A 80 -2.20 19.07 -13.53
N GLY A 81 -1.51 19.27 -12.39
CA GLY A 81 -2.08 19.88 -11.20
C GLY A 81 -1.10 19.95 -10.04
N PRO A 82 -1.26 20.90 -9.10
CA PRO A 82 -0.40 21.00 -7.94
C PRO A 82 -0.73 19.93 -6.90
N MET A 83 0.26 19.22 -6.38
CA MET A 83 0.11 18.22 -5.31
C MET A 83 -1.00 17.20 -5.61
N LEU A 84 -0.84 16.48 -6.72
CA LEU A 84 -1.73 15.36 -7.05
C LEU A 84 -1.32 14.13 -6.25
N HIS A 85 -2.31 13.40 -5.69
CA HIS A 85 -2.05 12.24 -4.85
C HIS A 85 -2.62 10.94 -5.43
N ASP A 86 -3.91 10.84 -5.72
CA ASP A 86 -4.54 9.56 -6.09
C ASP A 86 -5.33 9.64 -7.41
N PRO A 87 -4.84 9.00 -8.49
CA PRO A 87 -5.52 8.96 -9.79
C PRO A 87 -6.47 7.74 -9.89
N LEU A 88 -7.67 7.85 -9.32
CA LEU A 88 -8.65 6.77 -9.27
C LEU A 88 -9.47 6.69 -10.57
N PRO A 89 -9.45 5.58 -11.34
CA PRO A 89 -10.36 5.36 -12.46
C PRO A 89 -11.81 5.25 -11.98
N VAL A 90 -12.71 5.99 -12.64
CA VAL A 90 -14.13 6.04 -12.31
C VAL A 90 -14.99 5.93 -13.58
N ASN A 91 -16.30 5.89 -13.42
CA ASN A 91 -17.29 5.88 -14.50
C ASN A 91 -17.01 4.81 -15.58
N GLY A 92 -16.63 3.59 -15.13
CA GLY A 92 -16.33 2.48 -16.02
C GLY A 92 -15.06 2.67 -16.86
N GLY A 93 -14.11 3.48 -16.38
CA GLY A 93 -12.85 3.79 -17.04
C GLY A 93 -12.94 4.92 -18.07
N ALA A 94 -14.09 5.58 -18.21
CA ALA A 94 -14.22 6.75 -19.06
C ALA A 94 -13.51 7.98 -18.49
N GLU A 95 -13.38 8.04 -17.17
CA GLU A 95 -12.78 9.16 -16.46
C GLU A 95 -11.78 8.68 -15.40
N ILE A 96 -10.86 9.56 -15.05
CA ILE A 96 -10.00 9.44 -13.89
C ILE A 96 -10.35 10.60 -12.95
N MET A 97 -10.67 10.29 -11.70
CA MET A 97 -10.75 11.29 -10.64
C MET A 97 -9.38 11.39 -9.97
N VAL A 98 -8.83 12.59 -9.90
CA VAL A 98 -7.52 12.82 -9.27
C VAL A 98 -7.71 13.71 -8.05
N THR A 99 -7.23 13.29 -6.89
CA THR A 99 -7.20 14.13 -5.70
C THR A 99 -6.11 15.19 -5.85
N ASN A 100 -6.43 16.44 -5.55
CA ASN A 100 -5.54 17.58 -5.72
C ASN A 100 -5.42 18.34 -4.39
N GLY A 101 -4.42 17.98 -3.60
CA GLY A 101 -4.16 18.56 -2.28
C GLY A 101 -3.87 20.05 -2.32
N GLY A 102 -3.23 20.53 -3.39
CA GLY A 102 -2.88 21.94 -3.54
C GLY A 102 -4.07 22.85 -3.83
N SER A 103 -5.22 22.30 -4.24
CA SER A 103 -6.42 23.11 -4.54
C SER A 103 -7.68 22.68 -3.77
N ALA A 104 -7.55 21.77 -2.80
CA ALA A 104 -8.67 21.19 -2.04
C ALA A 104 -9.82 20.76 -2.98
N ALA A 105 -9.49 19.91 -3.94
CA ALA A 105 -10.44 19.48 -4.98
C ALA A 105 -10.18 18.04 -5.44
N ALA A 106 -11.25 17.35 -5.87
CA ALA A 106 -11.21 16.19 -6.71
C ALA A 106 -11.44 16.64 -8.17
N VAL A 107 -10.48 16.37 -9.05
CA VAL A 107 -10.51 16.77 -10.46
C VAL A 107 -10.85 15.57 -11.32
N PHE A 108 -11.89 15.66 -12.13
CA PHE A 108 -12.24 14.63 -13.09
C PHE A 108 -11.68 14.98 -14.46
N ILE A 109 -11.03 14.04 -15.07
CA ILE A 109 -10.47 14.17 -16.41
C ILE A 109 -11.03 13.06 -17.33
N ASP A 110 -11.18 13.37 -18.60
CA ASP A 110 -11.39 12.34 -19.63
C ASP A 110 -10.18 11.38 -19.64
N ALA A 111 -10.44 10.10 -19.47
CA ALA A 111 -9.38 9.12 -19.28
C ALA A 111 -8.44 8.95 -20.47
N ARG A 112 -8.87 9.32 -21.67
CA ARG A 112 -8.10 9.20 -22.91
C ARG A 112 -7.30 10.45 -23.23
N THR A 113 -7.89 11.63 -23.01
CA THR A 113 -7.30 12.91 -23.42
C THR A 113 -6.61 13.67 -22.30
N GLY A 114 -6.95 13.36 -21.04
CA GLY A 114 -6.50 14.11 -19.87
C GLY A 114 -7.16 15.48 -19.69
N VAL A 115 -8.13 15.83 -20.54
CA VAL A 115 -8.87 17.10 -20.44
C VAL A 115 -9.74 17.08 -19.20
N GLU A 116 -9.67 18.14 -18.39
CA GLU A 116 -10.55 18.33 -17.23
C GLU A 116 -12.01 18.42 -17.68
N VAL A 117 -12.87 17.56 -17.13
CA VAL A 117 -14.30 17.55 -17.40
C VAL A 117 -15.11 18.13 -16.24
N ALA A 118 -14.59 18.02 -15.02
CA ALA A 118 -15.23 18.59 -13.84
C ALA A 118 -14.23 18.77 -12.68
N ARG A 119 -14.59 19.63 -11.75
CA ARG A 119 -13.87 19.88 -10.50
C ARG A 119 -14.85 19.95 -9.35
N VAL A 120 -14.61 19.15 -8.32
CA VAL A 120 -15.45 19.08 -7.12
C VAL A 120 -14.63 19.54 -5.93
N LYS A 121 -15.14 20.53 -5.19
CA LYS A 121 -14.52 20.98 -3.94
C LYS A 121 -14.58 19.86 -2.89
N THR A 122 -13.49 19.67 -2.17
CA THR A 122 -13.33 18.72 -1.06
C THR A 122 -13.01 19.48 0.24
N GLY A 123 -12.73 18.75 1.32
CA GLY A 123 -12.03 19.28 2.49
C GLY A 123 -10.56 19.62 2.18
N LEU A 124 -9.80 19.97 3.22
CA LEU A 124 -8.42 20.39 3.08
C LEU A 124 -7.46 19.20 2.89
N GLY A 125 -6.58 19.29 1.90
CA GLY A 125 -5.56 18.29 1.61
C GLY A 125 -6.16 16.94 1.22
N PRO A 126 -7.02 16.87 0.16
CA PRO A 126 -7.49 15.57 -0.34
C PRO A 126 -6.30 14.74 -0.82
N ASP A 127 -6.22 13.52 -0.29
CA ASP A 127 -5.12 12.59 -0.49
C ASP A 127 -5.63 11.29 -1.13
N ALA A 128 -5.83 10.23 -0.37
CA ALA A 128 -6.35 8.96 -0.86
C ALA A 128 -7.82 9.03 -1.31
N ALA A 129 -8.21 8.12 -2.20
CA ALA A 129 -9.59 7.95 -2.61
C ALA A 129 -9.99 6.47 -2.67
N ALA A 130 -11.26 6.17 -2.42
CA ALA A 130 -11.82 4.84 -2.55
C ALA A 130 -13.22 4.89 -3.19
N PHE A 131 -13.47 4.00 -4.15
CA PHE A 131 -14.81 3.84 -4.74
C PHE A 131 -15.58 2.76 -3.98
N ASP A 132 -16.77 3.10 -3.46
CA ASP A 132 -17.67 2.12 -2.85
C ASP A 132 -18.71 1.66 -3.88
N PRO A 133 -18.65 0.40 -4.34
CA PRO A 133 -19.58 -0.12 -5.32
C PRO A 133 -21.02 -0.27 -4.79
N HIS A 134 -21.21 -0.31 -3.46
CA HIS A 134 -22.53 -0.43 -2.84
C HIS A 134 -23.32 0.88 -2.93
N SER A 135 -22.69 2.00 -2.61
CA SER A 135 -23.33 3.31 -2.70
C SER A 135 -23.16 3.99 -4.06
N GLY A 136 -22.16 3.56 -4.85
CA GLY A 136 -21.76 4.21 -6.09
C GLY A 136 -20.98 5.51 -5.86
N LEU A 137 -20.55 5.79 -4.64
CA LEU A 137 -19.83 7.01 -4.27
C LEU A 137 -18.33 6.80 -4.26
N VAL A 138 -17.60 7.87 -4.51
CA VAL A 138 -16.17 7.99 -4.18
C VAL A 138 -16.04 8.65 -2.82
N LEU A 139 -15.22 8.05 -1.97
CA LEU A 139 -14.77 8.58 -0.69
C LEU A 139 -13.41 9.23 -0.92
N VAL A 140 -13.27 10.50 -0.62
CA VAL A 140 -11.99 11.23 -0.67
C VAL A 140 -11.56 11.51 0.76
N MET A 141 -10.41 11.01 1.14
CA MET A 141 -9.80 11.24 2.45
C MET A 141 -9.11 12.60 2.43
N ASP A 142 -9.71 13.58 3.10
CA ASP A 142 -9.16 14.92 3.25
C ASP A 142 -8.18 14.90 4.43
N HIS A 143 -6.90 14.57 4.14
CA HIS A 143 -5.86 14.29 5.12
C HIS A 143 -5.75 15.40 6.18
N VAL A 144 -5.60 16.65 5.74
CA VAL A 144 -5.45 17.80 6.64
C VAL A 144 -6.78 18.21 7.28
N GLY A 145 -7.88 18.09 6.54
CA GLY A 145 -9.23 18.45 7.02
C GLY A 145 -9.79 17.47 8.05
N GLY A 146 -9.30 16.24 8.06
CA GLY A 146 -9.79 15.18 8.94
C GLY A 146 -11.22 14.74 8.65
N GLU A 147 -11.70 14.94 7.43
CA GLU A 147 -13.03 14.53 6.98
C GLU A 147 -12.94 13.67 5.71
N VAL A 148 -13.98 12.91 5.44
CA VAL A 148 -14.13 12.18 4.18
C VAL A 148 -15.19 12.88 3.35
N THR A 149 -14.80 13.47 2.23
CA THR A 149 -15.76 14.01 1.25
C THR A 149 -16.36 12.87 0.44
N LEU A 150 -17.71 12.82 0.38
CA LEU A 150 -18.47 11.85 -0.41
C LEU A 150 -18.85 12.47 -1.74
N ILE A 151 -18.43 11.86 -2.85
CA ILE A 151 -18.66 12.39 -4.21
C ILE A 151 -19.45 11.38 -5.03
N ASP A 152 -20.52 11.85 -5.68
CA ASP A 152 -21.16 11.13 -6.79
C ASP A 152 -20.32 11.36 -8.04
N PRO A 153 -19.58 10.33 -8.54
CA PRO A 153 -18.69 10.51 -9.68
C PRO A 153 -19.46 10.70 -11.00
N LYS A 154 -20.71 10.26 -11.10
CA LYS A 154 -21.52 10.43 -12.32
C LYS A 154 -22.09 11.84 -12.42
N ALA A 155 -22.49 12.41 -11.28
CA ALA A 155 -23.01 13.75 -11.20
C ALA A 155 -21.91 14.81 -11.03
N HIS A 156 -20.66 14.42 -10.84
CA HIS A 156 -19.51 15.28 -10.49
C HIS A 156 -19.85 16.23 -9.32
N LYS A 157 -20.38 15.66 -8.24
CA LYS A 157 -20.92 16.48 -7.15
C LYS A 157 -20.57 15.87 -5.78
N ALA A 158 -20.12 16.71 -4.86
CA ALA A 158 -20.05 16.34 -3.45
C ALA A 158 -21.48 16.23 -2.89
N VAL A 159 -21.81 15.09 -2.29
CA VAL A 159 -23.13 14.78 -1.73
C VAL A 159 -23.14 14.80 -0.21
N GLY A 160 -21.99 14.99 0.43
CA GLY A 160 -21.84 15.11 1.87
C GLY A 160 -20.41 14.90 2.31
N ALA A 161 -20.22 14.93 3.63
CA ALA A 161 -18.93 14.63 4.28
C ALA A 161 -19.15 13.89 5.59
N ILE A 162 -18.10 13.20 6.05
CA ILE A 162 -18.05 12.50 7.35
C ILE A 162 -16.84 13.00 8.12
N MET A 163 -17.06 13.72 9.19
CA MET A 163 -15.98 14.18 10.07
C MET A 163 -15.43 13.00 10.89
N ILE A 164 -14.13 12.76 10.78
CA ILE A 164 -13.38 11.74 11.54
C ILE A 164 -12.45 12.42 12.53
N GLY A 165 -11.68 13.38 12.08
CA GLY A 165 -10.64 14.10 12.81
C GLY A 165 -9.33 13.30 12.89
N GLY A 166 -8.23 14.00 12.67
CA GLY A 166 -6.88 13.47 12.53
C GLY A 166 -6.44 13.40 11.07
N ASP A 167 -5.23 12.91 10.84
CA ASP A 167 -4.62 12.84 9.52
C ASP A 167 -5.11 11.58 8.81
N LEU A 168 -5.94 11.74 7.78
CA LEU A 168 -6.58 10.61 7.09
C LEU A 168 -5.70 10.08 5.97
N GLU A 169 -5.52 8.78 5.95
CA GLU A 169 -4.75 8.03 4.94
C GLU A 169 -5.64 7.07 4.15
N ALA A 170 -5.06 5.98 3.65
CA ALA A 170 -5.79 5.03 2.82
C ALA A 170 -7.08 4.52 3.46
N ALA A 171 -8.06 4.25 2.59
CA ALA A 171 -9.33 3.63 2.95
C ALA A 171 -9.54 2.33 2.19
N ALA A 172 -10.29 1.42 2.84
CA ALA A 172 -10.82 0.20 2.22
C ALA A 172 -12.34 0.12 2.44
N VAL A 173 -13.06 -0.42 1.47
CA VAL A 173 -14.51 -0.60 1.55
C VAL A 173 -14.87 -2.09 1.61
N ASP A 174 -15.94 -2.45 2.32
CA ASP A 174 -16.39 -3.85 2.42
C ASP A 174 -17.37 -4.24 1.30
N GLY A 175 -17.77 -3.30 0.45
CA GLY A 175 -18.78 -3.50 -0.59
C GLY A 175 -20.20 -3.73 -0.07
N ALA A 176 -20.42 -3.50 1.24
CA ALA A 176 -21.71 -3.65 1.92
C ALA A 176 -22.14 -2.36 2.66
N GLY A 177 -21.51 -1.24 2.35
CA GLY A 177 -21.84 0.09 2.88
C GLY A 177 -20.98 0.54 4.05
N ARG A 178 -19.87 -0.16 4.36
CA ARG A 178 -18.88 0.29 5.33
C ARG A 178 -17.59 0.69 4.63
N ALA A 179 -16.95 1.71 5.16
CA ALA A 179 -15.57 2.04 4.85
C ALA A 179 -14.73 2.00 6.12
N PHE A 180 -13.46 1.66 5.96
CA PHE A 180 -12.43 1.66 6.98
C PHE A 180 -11.38 2.67 6.54
N VAL A 181 -11.01 3.60 7.40
CA VAL A 181 -10.10 4.69 7.09
C VAL A 181 -8.97 4.71 8.12
N ASN A 182 -7.74 4.64 7.67
CA ASN A 182 -6.59 4.86 8.54
C ASN A 182 -6.55 6.31 9.03
N VAL A 183 -6.31 6.48 10.32
CA VAL A 183 -6.05 7.79 10.95
C VAL A 183 -4.63 7.77 11.46
N GLU A 184 -3.71 8.29 10.66
CA GLU A 184 -2.26 8.12 10.82
C GLU A 184 -1.78 8.59 12.19
N ASN A 185 -2.02 9.84 12.53
CA ASN A 185 -1.54 10.45 13.77
C ASN A 185 -2.25 9.97 15.05
N LYS A 186 -3.23 9.06 14.92
CA LYS A 186 -3.92 8.44 16.07
C LYS A 186 -3.67 6.94 16.17
N ASN A 187 -2.96 6.35 15.21
CA ASN A 187 -2.74 4.90 15.16
C ASN A 187 -4.03 4.12 15.34
N GLU A 188 -5.05 4.45 14.56
CA GLU A 188 -6.36 3.80 14.60
C GLU A 188 -6.97 3.66 13.19
N ILE A 189 -7.97 2.81 13.07
CA ILE A 189 -8.87 2.74 11.91
C ILE A 189 -10.25 3.25 12.35
N ALA A 190 -10.76 4.27 11.65
CA ALA A 190 -12.15 4.69 11.78
C ALA A 190 -13.05 3.82 10.89
N VAL A 191 -14.17 3.34 11.44
CA VAL A 191 -15.19 2.58 10.71
C VAL A 191 -16.37 3.47 10.39
N LEU A 192 -16.71 3.59 9.13
CA LEU A 192 -17.78 4.44 8.64
C LEU A 192 -18.99 3.62 8.20
N ASP A 193 -20.18 4.11 8.53
CA ASP A 193 -21.42 3.77 7.84
C ASP A 193 -21.67 4.86 6.78
N ILE A 194 -21.48 4.51 5.51
CA ILE A 194 -21.53 5.47 4.41
C ILE A 194 -22.94 6.05 4.24
N ALA A 195 -23.97 5.21 4.33
CA ALA A 195 -25.34 5.64 4.16
C ALA A 195 -25.81 6.59 5.28
N ARG A 196 -25.41 6.30 6.53
CA ARG A 196 -25.73 7.16 7.69
C ARG A 196 -24.78 8.33 7.84
N ARG A 197 -23.68 8.36 7.07
CA ARG A 197 -22.62 9.38 7.14
C ARG A 197 -22.06 9.55 8.55
N LYS A 198 -21.68 8.45 9.18
CA LYS A 198 -21.23 8.44 10.58
C LYS A 198 -20.04 7.53 10.79
N VAL A 199 -19.15 7.92 11.71
CA VAL A 199 -18.20 7.03 12.34
C VAL A 199 -18.99 6.13 13.31
N VAL A 200 -18.92 4.81 13.12
CA VAL A 200 -19.65 3.83 13.93
C VAL A 200 -18.77 3.05 14.88
N ALA A 201 -17.46 3.02 14.62
CA ALA A 201 -16.47 2.40 15.50
C ALA A 201 -15.08 3.00 15.25
N ARG A 202 -14.16 2.77 16.19
CA ARG A 202 -12.73 3.05 16.05
C ARG A 202 -11.96 1.84 16.55
N TYR A 203 -10.97 1.41 15.77
CA TYR A 203 -10.13 0.28 16.10
C TYR A 203 -8.70 0.75 16.38
N PRO A 204 -8.27 0.80 17.64
CA PRO A 204 -6.88 1.11 17.97
C PRO A 204 -5.92 0.08 17.36
N LEU A 205 -4.75 0.55 16.93
CA LEU A 205 -3.69 -0.26 16.32
C LEU A 205 -2.44 -0.27 17.23
N PRO A 206 -2.46 -0.96 18.35
CA PRO A 206 -1.32 -1.02 19.27
C PRO A 206 -0.10 -1.64 18.56
N GLY A 207 1.05 -0.95 18.65
CA GLY A 207 2.28 -1.37 17.99
C GLY A 207 2.35 -1.03 16.49
N CYS A 208 1.37 -0.31 15.96
CA CYS A 208 1.42 0.35 14.66
C CYS A 208 1.95 1.77 14.86
N ASP A 209 2.88 2.19 14.03
CA ASP A 209 3.33 3.57 13.94
C ASP A 209 2.97 4.08 12.54
N GLY A 210 2.10 5.10 12.47
CA GLY A 210 1.63 5.69 11.23
C GLY A 210 1.00 4.69 10.25
N PRO A 211 -0.26 4.27 10.44
CA PRO A 211 -0.95 3.42 9.47
C PRO A 211 -1.24 4.22 8.18
N THR A 212 -0.58 3.86 7.07
CA THR A 212 -0.71 4.51 5.78
C THR A 212 -1.45 3.63 4.77
N GLY A 213 -1.06 2.37 4.57
CA GLY A 213 -1.72 1.45 3.66
C GLY A 213 -2.86 0.67 4.32
N LEU A 214 -3.95 0.42 3.58
CA LEU A 214 -5.09 -0.37 4.06
C LEU A 214 -5.71 -1.21 2.94
N ALA A 215 -5.93 -2.50 3.20
CA ALA A 215 -6.67 -3.39 2.31
C ALA A 215 -7.73 -4.18 3.06
N TYR A 216 -8.76 -4.64 2.33
CA TYR A 216 -9.82 -5.48 2.86
C TYR A 216 -9.85 -6.84 2.17
N ASP A 217 -9.76 -7.91 2.95
CA ASP A 217 -9.99 -9.29 2.52
C ASP A 217 -11.46 -9.64 2.75
N ALA A 218 -12.24 -9.66 1.67
CA ALA A 218 -13.69 -9.90 1.74
C ALA A 218 -14.02 -11.33 2.21
N ASP A 219 -13.26 -12.34 1.75
CA ASP A 219 -13.50 -13.75 2.11
C ASP A 219 -13.18 -14.04 3.58
N GLY A 220 -12.11 -13.44 4.10
CA GLY A 220 -11.71 -13.56 5.49
C GLY A 220 -12.39 -12.56 6.40
N ARG A 221 -13.01 -11.52 5.85
CA ARG A 221 -13.53 -10.34 6.56
C ARG A 221 -12.47 -9.75 7.48
N GLN A 222 -11.30 -9.49 6.89
CA GLN A 222 -10.12 -9.00 7.60
C GLN A 222 -9.61 -7.70 6.97
N LEU A 223 -9.06 -6.83 7.80
CA LEU A 223 -8.33 -5.64 7.38
C LEU A 223 -6.84 -5.94 7.45
N ILE A 224 -6.09 -5.43 6.52
CA ILE A 224 -4.62 -5.46 6.51
C ILE A 224 -4.14 -4.01 6.53
N ALA A 225 -3.61 -3.58 7.67
CA ALA A 225 -3.10 -2.22 7.87
C ALA A 225 -1.57 -2.23 7.86
N ALA A 226 -0.97 -1.52 6.91
CA ALA A 226 0.48 -1.35 6.83
C ALA A 226 0.91 -0.11 7.63
N CYS A 227 1.92 -0.28 8.48
CA CYS A 227 2.49 0.72 9.38
C CYS A 227 4.00 0.81 9.17
N ASP A 228 4.68 1.78 9.79
CA ASP A 228 6.14 1.86 9.72
C ASP A 228 6.80 0.70 10.51
N GLY A 229 7.27 -0.31 9.80
CA GLY A 229 7.95 -1.50 10.35
C GLY A 229 7.02 -2.63 10.81
N SER A 230 5.71 -2.50 10.64
CA SER A 230 4.77 -3.57 10.99
C SER A 230 3.54 -3.61 10.08
N THR A 231 2.90 -4.76 10.02
CA THR A 231 1.57 -4.91 9.39
C THR A 231 0.64 -5.61 10.37
N LEU A 232 -0.50 -5.02 10.63
CA LEU A 232 -1.53 -5.59 11.48
C LEU A 232 -2.65 -6.18 10.62
N VAL A 233 -3.07 -7.39 10.96
CA VAL A 233 -4.26 -8.02 10.39
C VAL A 233 -5.34 -8.07 11.47
N LEU A 234 -6.53 -7.54 11.14
CA LEU A 234 -7.64 -7.39 12.09
C LEU A 234 -8.91 -8.06 11.58
N ALA A 235 -9.74 -8.54 12.47
CA ALA A 235 -11.11 -8.90 12.14
C ALA A 235 -11.93 -7.62 11.89
N ALA A 236 -12.44 -7.43 10.68
CA ALA A 236 -13.11 -6.19 10.27
C ALA A 236 -14.41 -5.88 11.03
N ALA A 237 -15.05 -6.91 11.60
CA ALA A 237 -16.28 -6.72 12.36
C ALA A 237 -16.06 -6.13 13.77
N THR A 238 -14.87 -6.33 14.35
CA THR A 238 -14.62 -6.03 15.78
C THR A 238 -13.33 -5.25 16.04
N GLY A 239 -12.44 -5.11 15.05
CA GLY A 239 -11.11 -4.55 15.23
C GLY A 239 -10.14 -5.45 16.01
N ARG A 240 -10.53 -6.69 16.35
CA ARG A 240 -9.65 -7.62 17.06
C ARG A 240 -8.44 -7.97 16.22
N ILE A 241 -7.25 -7.72 16.75
CA ILE A 241 -5.99 -8.06 16.08
C ILE A 241 -5.88 -9.58 15.96
N VAL A 242 -5.63 -10.04 14.74
CA VAL A 242 -5.44 -11.44 14.34
C VAL A 242 -3.95 -11.77 14.30
N ALA A 243 -3.16 -10.85 13.75
CA ALA A 243 -1.71 -10.98 13.67
C ALA A 243 -1.06 -9.60 13.64
N THR A 244 0.15 -9.51 14.20
CA THR A 244 1.09 -8.42 14.02
C THR A 244 2.35 -9.00 13.40
N LEU A 245 2.73 -8.50 12.24
CA LEU A 245 3.82 -9.02 11.41
C LEU A 245 4.94 -7.98 11.31
N PRO A 246 6.21 -8.35 11.55
CA PRO A 246 7.34 -7.43 11.42
C PRO A 246 7.68 -7.26 9.93
N THR A 247 6.98 -6.38 9.24
CA THR A 247 7.30 -5.95 7.86
C THR A 247 8.35 -4.84 7.91
N GLY A 248 9.02 -4.58 6.80
CA GLY A 248 10.07 -3.54 6.76
C GLY A 248 9.51 -2.13 6.93
N LYS A 249 10.41 -1.15 7.14
CA LYS A 249 10.07 0.25 7.40
C LYS A 249 9.78 1.04 6.13
N GLY A 250 8.95 2.08 6.26
CA GLY A 250 8.59 3.00 5.19
C GLY A 250 7.54 2.41 4.24
N ALA A 251 6.61 1.63 4.76
CA ALA A 251 5.42 1.24 4.04
C ALA A 251 4.53 2.47 3.82
N ASP A 252 3.96 2.60 2.61
CA ASP A 252 3.06 3.69 2.22
C ASP A 252 1.95 3.17 1.29
N GLY A 253 1.63 1.92 1.47
CA GLY A 253 0.60 1.24 0.71
C GLY A 253 0.55 -0.24 1.02
N VAL A 254 -0.54 -0.88 0.62
CA VAL A 254 -0.71 -2.33 0.62
C VAL A 254 -1.54 -2.73 -0.59
N ALA A 255 -1.11 -3.76 -1.32
CA ALA A 255 -1.90 -4.39 -2.35
C ALA A 255 -2.37 -5.77 -1.88
N PHE A 256 -3.53 -6.21 -2.34
CA PHE A 256 -4.10 -7.48 -1.94
C PHE A 256 -4.61 -8.27 -3.15
N ASP A 257 -4.11 -9.48 -3.30
CA ASP A 257 -4.65 -10.46 -4.25
C ASP A 257 -5.73 -11.30 -3.56
N ALA A 258 -6.97 -11.00 -3.87
CA ALA A 258 -8.12 -11.71 -3.30
C ALA A 258 -8.18 -13.19 -3.73
N LYS A 259 -7.65 -13.54 -4.91
CA LYS A 259 -7.66 -14.92 -5.44
C LYS A 259 -6.76 -15.85 -4.64
N THR A 260 -5.56 -15.39 -4.29
CA THR A 260 -4.59 -16.16 -3.50
C THR A 260 -4.59 -15.78 -2.02
N ARG A 261 -5.35 -14.74 -1.66
CA ARG A 261 -5.38 -14.12 -0.33
C ARG A 261 -3.98 -13.76 0.15
N THR A 262 -3.26 -13.07 -0.71
CA THR A 262 -1.89 -12.61 -0.46
C THR A 262 -1.87 -11.09 -0.40
N ALA A 263 -1.34 -10.54 0.69
CA ALA A 263 -1.06 -9.12 0.80
C ALA A 263 0.42 -8.85 0.47
N PHE A 264 0.66 -7.69 -0.13
CA PHE A 264 1.98 -7.22 -0.53
C PHE A 264 2.23 -5.86 0.11
N VAL A 265 3.24 -5.80 0.96
CA VAL A 265 3.56 -4.60 1.75
C VAL A 265 4.96 -4.12 1.38
N PRO A 266 5.07 -3.03 0.60
CA PRO A 266 6.36 -2.45 0.23
C PRO A 266 6.95 -1.68 1.42
N ALA A 267 8.25 -1.84 1.63
CA ALA A 267 9.01 -1.17 2.68
C ALA A 267 10.06 -0.25 2.04
N GLY A 268 9.64 0.97 1.72
CA GLY A 268 10.44 1.91 0.92
C GLY A 268 11.75 2.34 1.56
N ARG A 269 11.88 2.34 2.88
CA ARG A 269 13.16 2.66 3.55
C ARG A 269 14.16 1.51 3.48
N GLU A 270 13.68 0.27 3.45
CA GLU A 270 14.52 -0.93 3.44
C GLU A 270 14.71 -1.50 2.03
N GLY A 271 13.89 -1.08 1.06
CA GLY A 271 13.94 -1.60 -0.31
C GLY A 271 13.52 -3.08 -0.37
N THR A 272 12.46 -3.43 0.37
CA THR A 272 11.91 -4.78 0.41
C THR A 272 10.40 -4.78 0.18
N LEU A 273 9.87 -5.94 -0.19
CA LEU A 273 8.44 -6.21 -0.34
C LEU A 273 8.09 -7.45 0.48
N SER A 274 7.32 -7.29 1.53
CA SER A 274 6.81 -8.42 2.31
C SER A 274 5.63 -9.07 1.60
N VAL A 275 5.69 -10.39 1.39
CA VAL A 275 4.61 -11.22 0.85
C VAL A 275 3.94 -11.91 2.03
N VAL A 276 2.68 -11.57 2.27
CA VAL A 276 1.93 -12.00 3.44
C VAL A 276 0.78 -12.91 3.03
N ALA A 277 0.81 -14.16 3.47
CA ALA A 277 -0.33 -15.07 3.34
C ALA A 277 -1.38 -14.73 4.40
N VAL A 278 -2.61 -14.43 3.96
CA VAL A 278 -3.72 -14.05 4.82
C VAL A 278 -4.73 -15.20 4.88
N GLY A 279 -4.69 -15.98 5.96
CA GLY A 279 -5.66 -17.06 6.23
C GLY A 279 -6.85 -16.56 7.05
N LYS A 280 -7.88 -17.38 7.22
CA LYS A 280 -9.00 -17.07 8.13
C LYS A 280 -8.50 -17.07 9.58
N GLY A 281 -8.47 -15.90 10.22
CA GLY A 281 -8.03 -15.75 11.60
C GLY A 281 -6.52 -15.95 11.84
N LYS A 282 -5.69 -15.89 10.80
CA LYS A 282 -4.23 -15.97 10.88
C LYS A 282 -3.58 -15.26 9.70
N ALA A 283 -2.35 -14.80 9.88
CA ALA A 283 -1.52 -14.32 8.79
C ALA A 283 -0.04 -14.58 9.09
N SER A 284 0.78 -14.69 8.06
CA SER A 284 2.24 -14.89 8.17
C SER A 284 2.97 -14.32 6.98
N ILE A 285 4.17 -13.79 7.20
CA ILE A 285 5.09 -13.46 6.11
C ILE A 285 5.61 -14.78 5.53
N VAL A 286 5.42 -14.97 4.23
CA VAL A 286 5.88 -16.17 3.51
C VAL A 286 7.10 -15.90 2.66
N ASP A 287 7.40 -14.61 2.42
CA ASP A 287 8.60 -14.18 1.70
C ASP A 287 8.89 -12.69 1.97
N THR A 288 10.15 -12.31 1.75
CA THR A 288 10.59 -10.91 1.71
C THR A 288 11.44 -10.73 0.47
N VAL A 289 10.87 -10.08 -0.52
CA VAL A 289 11.46 -9.89 -1.84
C VAL A 289 12.31 -8.62 -1.84
N PRO A 290 13.59 -8.68 -2.23
CA PRO A 290 14.38 -7.48 -2.46
C PRO A 290 13.77 -6.64 -3.58
N THR A 291 13.60 -5.34 -3.33
CA THR A 291 13.14 -4.34 -4.29
C THR A 291 14.16 -3.20 -4.39
N GLN A 292 13.72 -1.96 -4.24
CA GLN A 292 14.60 -0.80 -4.25
C GLN A 292 14.19 0.16 -3.12
N THR A 293 15.16 0.77 -2.45
CA THR A 293 14.90 1.90 -1.56
C THR A 293 14.09 2.97 -2.29
N GLY A 294 13.03 3.47 -1.65
CA GLY A 294 12.06 4.39 -2.25
C GLY A 294 10.79 3.71 -2.77
N ALA A 295 10.79 2.41 -3.07
CA ALA A 295 9.59 1.66 -3.48
C ALA A 295 8.65 1.49 -2.28
N ARG A 296 7.70 2.43 -2.09
CA ARG A 296 6.83 2.50 -0.92
C ARG A 296 5.34 2.35 -1.23
N THR A 297 4.92 2.79 -2.42
CA THR A 297 3.54 2.63 -2.91
C THR A 297 3.46 1.50 -3.92
N ILE A 298 2.28 0.91 -4.10
CA ILE A 298 2.11 -0.34 -4.84
C ILE A 298 0.72 -0.46 -5.48
N ALA A 299 0.66 -1.00 -6.69
CA ALA A 299 -0.58 -1.45 -7.32
C ALA A 299 -0.47 -2.90 -7.77
N PHE A 300 -1.57 -3.65 -7.71
CA PHE A 300 -1.66 -5.03 -8.15
C PHE A 300 -2.60 -5.16 -9.35
N ASP A 301 -2.10 -5.71 -10.46
CA ASP A 301 -2.92 -6.08 -11.60
C ASP A 301 -3.39 -7.54 -11.48
N ALA A 302 -4.65 -7.73 -11.12
CA ALA A 302 -5.23 -9.05 -10.91
C ALA A 302 -5.30 -9.91 -12.19
N ARG A 303 -5.18 -9.31 -13.37
CA ARG A 303 -5.20 -10.05 -14.66
C ARG A 303 -3.86 -10.72 -14.95
N SER A 304 -2.76 -10.00 -14.71
CA SER A 304 -1.41 -10.51 -14.95
C SER A 304 -0.75 -11.11 -13.71
N GLY A 305 -1.29 -10.84 -12.50
CA GLY A 305 -0.67 -11.18 -11.24
C GLY A 305 0.60 -10.35 -10.92
N ARG A 306 0.79 -9.23 -11.60
CA ARG A 306 1.95 -8.35 -11.44
C ARG A 306 1.69 -7.20 -10.49
N LEU A 307 2.74 -6.76 -9.85
CA LEU A 307 2.79 -5.62 -8.95
C LEU A 307 3.63 -4.52 -9.59
N TYR A 308 3.23 -3.29 -9.40
CA TYR A 308 3.90 -2.10 -9.93
C TYR A 308 4.25 -1.17 -8.77
N LEU A 309 5.55 -0.91 -8.61
CA LEU A 309 6.09 -0.11 -7.52
C LEU A 309 6.95 1.03 -8.09
N PRO A 310 6.50 2.28 -8.01
CA PRO A 310 7.36 3.42 -8.33
C PRO A 310 8.56 3.48 -7.38
N ALA A 311 9.74 3.78 -7.90
CA ALA A 311 10.98 3.90 -7.16
C ALA A 311 11.93 4.88 -7.83
N ALA A 312 12.85 5.46 -7.05
CA ALA A 312 13.97 6.24 -7.56
C ALA A 312 15.18 6.07 -6.65
N GLU A 313 16.35 6.46 -7.12
CA GLU A 313 17.55 6.52 -6.31
C GLU A 313 17.75 7.92 -5.73
N TYR A 314 18.32 7.97 -4.55
CA TYR A 314 18.53 9.23 -3.83
C TYR A 314 19.99 9.37 -3.44
N GLY A 315 20.49 10.60 -3.55
CA GLY A 315 21.80 10.98 -3.05
C GLY A 315 21.85 11.03 -1.51
N PRO A 316 23.00 11.41 -0.95
CA PRO A 316 23.13 11.58 0.49
C PRO A 316 22.24 12.71 1.01
N ARG A 317 21.76 12.56 2.24
CA ARG A 317 20.99 13.62 2.91
C ARG A 317 21.85 14.88 3.07
N PRO A 318 21.36 16.08 2.71
CA PRO A 318 22.08 17.33 2.90
C PRO A 318 22.47 17.55 4.36
N ALA A 319 23.65 18.13 4.61
CA ALA A 319 24.16 18.39 5.95
C ALA A 319 23.24 19.36 6.76
N GLY A 320 22.53 20.26 6.07
CA GLY A 320 21.53 21.18 6.67
C GLY A 320 20.16 20.55 6.93
N GLY A 321 20.00 19.23 6.75
CA GLY A 321 18.71 18.55 6.84
C GLY A 321 17.93 18.62 5.52
N GLY A 322 16.68 18.15 5.53
CA GLY A 322 15.83 18.07 4.33
C GLY A 322 15.81 16.67 3.69
N ARG A 323 15.05 16.53 2.62
CA ARG A 323 14.96 15.28 1.88
C ARG A 323 16.21 15.07 1.01
N PRO A 324 16.74 13.83 0.91
CA PRO A 324 17.78 13.52 -0.05
C PRO A 324 17.35 13.89 -1.47
N PRO A 325 18.24 14.46 -2.31
CA PRO A 325 17.92 14.74 -3.70
C PRO A 325 17.78 13.44 -4.50
N MET A 326 16.80 13.37 -5.39
CA MET A 326 16.70 12.28 -6.36
C MET A 326 17.91 12.32 -7.30
N ILE A 327 18.46 11.16 -7.62
CA ILE A 327 19.50 11.04 -8.64
C ILE A 327 18.84 11.19 -10.01
N PRO A 328 19.30 12.11 -10.87
CA PRO A 328 18.71 12.34 -12.18
C PRO A 328 18.67 11.07 -13.05
N GLY A 329 17.55 10.83 -13.73
CA GLY A 329 17.31 9.68 -14.61
C GLY A 329 17.08 8.36 -13.84
N SER A 330 16.84 8.42 -12.52
CA SER A 330 16.70 7.22 -11.71
C SER A 330 15.27 6.76 -11.46
N PHE A 331 14.27 7.59 -11.77
CA PHE A 331 12.87 7.21 -11.59
C PHE A 331 12.48 6.05 -12.50
N LYS A 332 11.83 5.06 -11.92
CA LYS A 332 11.35 3.87 -12.63
C LYS A 332 10.15 3.25 -11.92
N ILE A 333 9.43 2.40 -12.64
CA ILE A 333 8.43 1.51 -12.07
C ILE A 333 9.02 0.10 -12.05
N LEU A 334 9.16 -0.48 -10.87
CA LEU A 334 9.51 -1.89 -10.72
C LEU A 334 8.29 -2.75 -11.04
N VAL A 335 8.46 -3.77 -11.87
CA VAL A 335 7.44 -4.79 -12.15
C VAL A 335 7.83 -6.05 -11.40
N VAL A 336 7.02 -6.43 -10.41
CA VAL A 336 7.27 -7.60 -9.56
C VAL A 336 6.24 -8.67 -9.88
N GLY A 337 6.67 -9.93 -9.92
CA GLY A 337 5.81 -11.08 -10.21
C GLY A 337 6.54 -12.41 -10.02
N LYS A 338 5.87 -13.50 -10.34
CA LYS A 338 6.42 -14.88 -10.31
C LYS A 338 7.04 -15.26 -11.63
#